data_e18cfcc68c402b88b80c7d171ce0bd3d
#
_entry.id   e18cfcc68c402b88b80c7d171ce0bd3d
#
_cell.length_a   1.000
_cell.length_b   1.000
_cell.length_c   1.000
_cell.angle_alpha   90.00
_cell.angle_beta   90.00
_cell.angle_gamma   90.00
#
_symmetry.space_group_name_H-M   'P 1'
#
loop_
_entity.id
_entity.type
_entity.pdbx_description
1 polymer ?
#
loop_
_entity_poly.entity_id
_entity_poly.type
_entity_poly.pdbx_seq_one_letter_code
_entity_poly.pdbx_strand_id
1 'polypeptide(L)'
;MTVRIGVQLQPQHAPDYGLIRDAVLRSEDAGVDIVFNWDHFYPLYGDLDGAHFECWTMLGAWAEQTSNVEIGALVTGGGYRNPDLLADMARTVDHISGGRLILGIGGGWNQKDYDNFGYEFGTAGSRLRLLSENLARISARLKVGNPAPTREIPILIGGGGEKKTLKMVAQYAHIWHSFADLAELERKSGILAEHGETVGRDVSEIARSVAWPGVDTAQDFVDAGATLFTVGVNGPDYDLTEMKEAIAWARSQ
;
A
#
# COMPACT_ATOMS: atom_id res chain seq x y z
N MET A 1 -9.59 18.11 -6.79
CA MET A 1 -9.20 16.69 -6.94
C MET A 1 -10.13 15.86 -6.08
N THR A 2 -10.55 14.69 -6.52
CA THR A 2 -11.40 13.82 -5.68
C THR A 2 -10.54 13.13 -4.65
N VAL A 3 -10.88 13.27 -3.38
CA VAL A 3 -10.21 12.56 -2.27
C VAL A 3 -10.70 11.11 -2.25
N ARG A 4 -9.77 10.18 -2.11
CA ARG A 4 -10.04 8.73 -2.02
C ARG A 4 -9.84 8.22 -0.61
N ILE A 5 -10.59 7.20 -0.24
CA ILE A 5 -10.47 6.51 1.04
C ILE A 5 -10.02 5.07 0.81
N GLY A 6 -8.94 4.67 1.47
CA GLY A 6 -8.49 3.29 1.57
C GLY A 6 -8.71 2.74 2.98
N VAL A 7 -8.99 1.46 3.10
CA VAL A 7 -8.99 0.74 4.37
C VAL A 7 -7.87 -0.31 4.36
N GLN A 8 -7.07 -0.38 5.42
CA GLN A 8 -6.11 -1.45 5.63
C GLN A 8 -6.69 -2.46 6.63
N LEU A 9 -7.19 -3.58 6.10
CA LEU A 9 -7.65 -4.70 6.92
C LEU A 9 -6.44 -5.53 7.35
N GLN A 10 -6.10 -5.45 8.63
CA GLN A 10 -4.90 -6.07 9.17
C GLN A 10 -5.12 -7.58 9.30
N PRO A 11 -4.28 -8.44 8.67
CA PRO A 11 -4.52 -9.89 8.61
C PRO A 11 -4.11 -10.65 9.87
N GLN A 12 -4.14 -9.99 11.03
CA GLN A 12 -3.77 -10.53 12.32
C GLN A 12 -4.99 -10.73 13.21
N HIS A 13 -4.90 -11.69 14.15
CA HIS A 13 -5.87 -12.00 15.21
C HIS A 13 -7.25 -12.47 14.72
N ALA A 14 -7.47 -12.63 13.44
CA ALA A 14 -8.66 -13.28 12.93
C ALA A 14 -8.53 -14.81 13.15
N PRO A 15 -9.47 -15.46 13.84
CA PRO A 15 -9.42 -16.91 14.07
C PRO A 15 -9.63 -17.72 12.81
N ASP A 16 -10.27 -17.15 11.78
CA ASP A 16 -10.46 -17.77 10.48
C ASP A 16 -10.51 -16.70 9.36
N TYR A 17 -10.25 -17.13 8.13
CA TYR A 17 -10.24 -16.26 6.95
C TYR A 17 -11.62 -15.67 6.62
N GLY A 18 -12.71 -16.34 7.00
CA GLY A 18 -14.08 -15.87 6.74
C GLY A 18 -14.35 -14.49 7.30
N LEU A 19 -13.81 -14.18 8.49
CA LEU A 19 -13.94 -12.84 9.09
C LEU A 19 -13.26 -11.75 8.28
N ILE A 20 -12.08 -12.03 7.74
CA ILE A 20 -11.35 -11.08 6.88
C ILE A 20 -12.11 -10.88 5.56
N ARG A 21 -12.55 -11.99 4.91
CA ARG A 21 -13.37 -11.94 3.70
C ARG A 21 -14.62 -11.10 3.91
N ASP A 22 -15.35 -11.34 5.00
CA ASP A 22 -16.59 -10.62 5.27
C ASP A 22 -16.32 -9.12 5.57
N ALA A 23 -15.16 -8.78 6.16
CA ALA A 23 -14.73 -7.40 6.33
C ALA A 23 -14.41 -6.73 4.98
N VAL A 24 -13.77 -7.44 4.06
CA VAL A 24 -13.51 -6.95 2.68
C VAL A 24 -14.82 -6.62 1.97
N LEU A 25 -15.78 -7.56 1.99
CA LEU A 25 -17.08 -7.37 1.32
C LEU A 25 -17.88 -6.22 1.95
N ARG A 26 -17.90 -6.12 3.28
CA ARG A 26 -18.54 -4.99 4.00
C ARG A 26 -17.86 -3.65 3.68
N SER A 27 -16.56 -3.64 3.43
CA SER A 27 -15.82 -2.44 3.05
C SER A 27 -16.18 -2.01 1.62
N GLU A 28 -16.24 -2.95 0.68
CA GLU A 28 -16.71 -2.69 -0.68
C GLU A 28 -18.15 -2.17 -0.70
N ASP A 29 -19.07 -2.82 0.02
CA ASP A 29 -20.48 -2.42 0.14
C ASP A 29 -20.64 -1.00 0.72
N ALA A 30 -19.74 -0.59 1.63
CA ALA A 30 -19.71 0.77 2.16
C ALA A 30 -19.20 1.79 1.15
N GLY A 31 -18.59 1.34 0.05
CA GLY A 31 -18.10 2.17 -1.04
C GLY A 31 -16.72 2.79 -0.76
N VAL A 32 -15.84 2.06 -0.09
CA VAL A 32 -14.42 2.43 0.02
C VAL A 32 -13.78 2.32 -1.36
N ASP A 33 -12.78 3.16 -1.65
CA ASP A 33 -12.10 3.13 -2.94
C ASP A 33 -11.07 2.01 -3.04
N ILE A 34 -10.38 1.70 -1.93
CA ILE A 34 -9.28 0.73 -1.92
C ILE A 34 -9.33 -0.11 -0.64
N VAL A 35 -9.14 -1.43 -0.77
CA VAL A 35 -8.89 -2.33 0.36
C VAL A 35 -7.44 -2.81 0.32
N PHE A 36 -6.72 -2.53 1.37
CA PHE A 36 -5.34 -2.98 1.58
C PHE A 36 -5.27 -4.06 2.65
N ASN A 37 -4.24 -4.91 2.58
CA ASN A 37 -3.68 -5.64 3.70
C ASN A 37 -2.22 -5.21 3.93
N TRP A 38 -1.49 -5.90 4.81
CA TRP A 38 -0.05 -5.78 4.93
C TRP A 38 0.67 -7.11 4.68
N ASP A 39 1.96 -7.04 4.36
CA ASP A 39 2.78 -8.21 4.04
C ASP A 39 3.79 -8.51 5.16
N HIS A 40 3.27 -8.72 6.37
CA HIS A 40 4.02 -9.29 7.48
C HIS A 40 3.67 -10.78 7.61
N PHE A 41 4.49 -11.54 8.33
CA PHE A 41 4.27 -12.97 8.56
C PHE A 41 3.78 -13.27 9.97
N TYR A 42 3.81 -12.26 10.85
CA TYR A 42 3.39 -12.32 12.24
C TYR A 42 2.58 -11.08 12.60
N PRO A 43 1.74 -11.16 13.65
CA PRO A 43 1.13 -9.97 14.24
C PRO A 43 2.18 -8.93 14.66
N LEU A 44 1.87 -7.66 14.46
CA LEU A 44 2.75 -6.55 14.82
C LEU A 44 2.55 -6.04 16.24
N TYR A 45 1.39 -6.32 16.83
CA TYR A 45 1.02 -5.94 18.21
C TYR A 45 -0.01 -6.93 18.76
N GLY A 46 -0.33 -6.81 20.04
CA GLY A 46 -1.17 -7.78 20.74
C GLY A 46 -0.42 -9.09 20.98
N ASP A 47 -1.05 -10.22 20.74
CA ASP A 47 -0.40 -11.53 20.77
C ASP A 47 0.47 -11.71 19.51
N LEU A 48 1.78 -11.57 19.68
CA LEU A 48 2.75 -11.63 18.59
C LEU A 48 2.92 -13.03 17.96
N ASP A 49 2.36 -14.06 18.60
CA ASP A 49 2.32 -15.44 18.09
C ASP A 49 0.89 -15.86 17.71
N GLY A 50 -0.05 -14.90 17.71
CA GLY A 50 -1.43 -15.10 17.32
C GLY A 50 -1.62 -15.39 15.83
N ALA A 51 -2.88 -15.64 15.46
CA ALA A 51 -3.24 -15.94 14.07
C ALA A 51 -2.85 -14.80 13.12
N HIS A 52 -2.31 -15.18 11.96
CA HIS A 52 -1.96 -14.28 10.87
C HIS A 52 -2.12 -14.97 9.52
N PHE A 53 -2.58 -14.24 8.50
CA PHE A 53 -2.78 -14.76 7.15
C PHE A 53 -1.82 -14.11 6.16
N GLU A 54 -1.40 -14.88 5.14
CA GLU A 54 -0.42 -14.44 4.13
C GLU A 54 -1.03 -13.47 3.11
N CYS A 55 -0.34 -12.38 2.86
CA CYS A 55 -0.78 -11.22 2.12
C CYS A 55 -1.21 -11.52 0.68
N TRP A 56 -0.33 -12.10 -0.13
CA TRP A 56 -0.55 -12.25 -1.57
C TRP A 56 -1.55 -13.36 -1.90
N THR A 57 -1.62 -14.40 -1.06
CA THR A 57 -2.67 -15.42 -1.16
C THR A 57 -4.04 -14.81 -0.94
N MET A 58 -4.17 -13.90 0.04
CA MET A 58 -5.42 -13.17 0.25
C MET A 58 -5.75 -12.22 -0.90
N LEU A 59 -4.77 -11.50 -1.46
CA LEU A 59 -5.02 -10.60 -2.60
C LEU A 59 -5.57 -11.37 -3.81
N GLY A 60 -5.08 -12.58 -4.07
CA GLY A 60 -5.65 -13.45 -5.11
C GLY A 60 -7.11 -13.81 -4.83
N ALA A 61 -7.46 -14.12 -3.57
CA ALA A 61 -8.84 -14.39 -3.17
C ALA A 61 -9.73 -13.14 -3.25
N TRP A 62 -9.24 -11.99 -2.77
CA TRP A 62 -9.97 -10.72 -2.83
C TRP A 62 -10.25 -10.26 -4.26
N ALA A 63 -9.30 -10.51 -5.17
CA ALA A 63 -9.47 -10.22 -6.60
C ALA A 63 -10.70 -10.90 -7.20
N GLU A 64 -11.00 -12.14 -6.80
CA GLU A 64 -12.17 -12.90 -7.25
C GLU A 64 -13.44 -12.57 -6.46
N GLN A 65 -13.29 -12.24 -5.16
CA GLN A 65 -14.42 -12.04 -4.25
C GLN A 65 -15.02 -10.63 -4.33
N THR A 66 -14.29 -9.65 -4.87
CA THR A 66 -14.73 -8.25 -5.01
C THR A 66 -14.97 -7.89 -6.47
N SER A 67 -15.71 -6.80 -6.73
CA SER A 67 -16.10 -6.42 -8.09
C SER A 67 -15.66 -5.01 -8.50
N ASN A 68 -15.57 -4.07 -7.55
CA ASN A 68 -15.38 -2.65 -7.85
C ASN A 68 -14.17 -2.03 -7.14
N VAL A 69 -13.92 -2.43 -5.89
CA VAL A 69 -12.87 -1.85 -5.05
C VAL A 69 -11.49 -2.21 -5.59
N GLU A 70 -10.57 -1.24 -5.59
CA GLU A 70 -9.15 -1.55 -5.81
C GLU A 70 -8.57 -2.31 -4.61
N ILE A 71 -7.63 -3.20 -4.85
CA ILE A 71 -7.01 -4.03 -3.82
C ILE A 71 -5.49 -3.92 -3.88
N GLY A 72 -4.81 -4.07 -2.75
CA GLY A 72 -3.35 -4.02 -2.73
C GLY A 72 -2.73 -4.35 -1.40
N ALA A 73 -1.41 -4.40 -1.35
CA ALA A 73 -0.66 -4.44 -0.11
C ALA A 73 -0.21 -3.03 0.30
N LEU A 74 -0.30 -2.71 1.58
CA LEU A 74 0.23 -1.48 2.17
C LEU A 74 1.18 -1.83 3.33
N VAL A 75 2.41 -2.28 3.05
CA VAL A 75 3.02 -2.52 1.74
C VAL A 75 3.72 -3.88 1.72
N THR A 76 3.95 -4.44 0.53
CA THR A 76 4.80 -5.63 0.37
C THR A 76 6.25 -5.31 0.76
N GLY A 77 6.90 -6.22 1.50
CA GLY A 77 8.33 -6.14 1.81
C GLY A 77 9.19 -6.40 0.58
N GLY A 78 10.00 -5.40 0.18
CA GLY A 78 10.80 -5.48 -1.05
C GLY A 78 11.89 -6.57 -1.04
N GLY A 79 12.19 -7.17 0.12
CA GLY A 79 13.16 -8.25 0.27
C GLY A 79 12.56 -9.65 0.43
N TYR A 80 11.24 -9.80 0.49
CA TYR A 80 10.60 -11.10 0.78
C TYR A 80 10.45 -12.01 -0.44
N ARG A 81 10.45 -11.47 -1.65
CA ARG A 81 10.25 -12.24 -2.89
C ARG A 81 11.25 -11.84 -3.96
N ASN A 82 11.55 -12.79 -4.84
CA ASN A 82 12.23 -12.45 -6.08
C ASN A 82 11.40 -11.40 -6.84
N PRO A 83 11.99 -10.28 -7.31
CA PRO A 83 11.24 -9.19 -7.92
C PRO A 83 10.51 -9.57 -9.21
N ASP A 84 11.05 -10.50 -10.00
CA ASP A 84 10.40 -10.96 -11.22
C ASP A 84 9.18 -11.84 -10.88
N LEU A 85 9.28 -12.66 -9.81
CA LEU A 85 8.14 -13.41 -9.29
C LEU A 85 7.06 -12.46 -8.74
N LEU A 86 7.45 -11.42 -7.99
CA LEU A 86 6.52 -10.42 -7.46
C LEU A 86 5.78 -9.69 -8.60
N ALA A 87 6.48 -9.34 -9.68
CA ALA A 87 5.85 -8.75 -10.86
C ALA A 87 4.85 -9.71 -11.52
N ASP A 88 5.17 -11.00 -11.63
CA ASP A 88 4.25 -12.00 -12.20
C ASP A 88 3.05 -12.28 -11.27
N MET A 89 3.24 -12.26 -9.94
CA MET A 89 2.15 -12.32 -8.96
C MET A 89 1.22 -11.10 -9.12
N ALA A 90 1.79 -9.90 -9.19
CA ALA A 90 1.02 -8.67 -9.37
C ALA A 90 0.21 -8.71 -10.67
N ARG A 91 0.83 -9.06 -11.79
CA ARG A 91 0.15 -9.23 -13.07
C ARG A 91 -0.99 -10.27 -13.00
N THR A 92 -0.76 -11.37 -12.29
CA THR A 92 -1.79 -12.42 -12.14
C THR A 92 -2.98 -11.91 -11.35
N VAL A 93 -2.76 -11.23 -10.21
CA VAL A 93 -3.84 -10.62 -9.42
C VAL A 93 -4.54 -9.50 -10.19
N ASP A 94 -3.80 -8.73 -11.00
CA ASP A 94 -4.37 -7.72 -11.90
C ASP A 94 -5.37 -8.35 -12.89
N HIS A 95 -5.01 -9.46 -13.52
CA HIS A 95 -5.91 -10.22 -14.41
C HIS A 95 -7.13 -10.77 -13.68
N ILE A 96 -6.94 -11.43 -12.52
CA ILE A 96 -8.04 -11.99 -11.73
C ILE A 96 -9.02 -10.87 -11.32
N SER A 97 -8.51 -9.73 -10.90
CA SER A 97 -9.34 -8.61 -10.46
C SER A 97 -9.92 -7.77 -11.60
N GLY A 98 -9.56 -8.02 -12.87
CA GLY A 98 -9.97 -7.17 -13.98
C GLY A 98 -9.38 -5.76 -13.94
N GLY A 99 -8.12 -5.63 -13.50
CA GLY A 99 -7.40 -4.35 -13.51
C GLY A 99 -7.53 -3.52 -12.22
N ARG A 100 -7.83 -4.13 -11.07
CA ARG A 100 -8.03 -3.42 -9.79
C ARG A 100 -6.86 -3.51 -8.82
N LEU A 101 -5.73 -4.14 -9.21
CA LEU A 101 -4.57 -4.25 -8.34
C LEU A 101 -3.78 -2.93 -8.25
N ILE A 102 -3.33 -2.60 -7.03
CA ILE A 102 -2.28 -1.64 -6.71
C ILE A 102 -1.09 -2.42 -6.12
N LEU A 103 0.09 -2.31 -6.74
CA LEU A 103 1.32 -2.91 -6.22
C LEU A 103 1.96 -1.98 -5.18
N GLY A 104 1.65 -2.18 -3.91
CA GLY A 104 2.29 -1.45 -2.83
C GLY A 104 3.58 -2.14 -2.37
N ILE A 105 4.69 -1.40 -2.27
CA ILE A 105 6.01 -1.93 -1.92
C ILE A 105 6.78 -0.97 -1.01
N GLY A 106 7.62 -1.52 -0.13
CA GLY A 106 8.48 -0.76 0.78
C GLY A 106 9.77 -1.49 1.12
N GLY A 107 10.67 -0.83 1.84
CA GLY A 107 12.00 -1.37 2.18
C GLY A 107 12.00 -2.53 3.18
N GLY A 108 10.89 -2.78 3.87
CA GLY A 108 10.82 -3.72 4.99
C GLY A 108 11.50 -3.17 6.26
N TRP A 109 10.99 -3.53 7.43
CA TRP A 109 11.51 -3.01 8.70
C TRP A 109 11.41 -3.99 9.87
N ASN A 110 10.45 -4.90 9.87
CA ASN A 110 10.22 -5.83 10.97
C ASN A 110 11.23 -6.99 10.91
N GLN A 111 12.24 -6.94 11.75
CA GLN A 111 13.32 -7.93 11.76
C GLN A 111 12.82 -9.36 12.05
N LYS A 112 11.78 -9.54 12.88
CA LYS A 112 11.20 -10.86 13.18
C LYS A 112 10.79 -11.62 11.91
N ASP A 113 10.22 -10.92 10.92
CA ASP A 113 9.81 -11.54 9.65
C ASP A 113 11.02 -12.10 8.88
N TYR A 114 12.12 -11.34 8.85
CA TYR A 114 13.34 -11.75 8.16
C TYR A 114 14.01 -12.94 8.85
N ASP A 115 14.19 -12.86 10.17
CA ASP A 115 14.91 -13.87 10.94
C ASP A 115 14.19 -15.22 10.91
N ASN A 116 12.86 -15.22 11.06
CA ASN A 116 12.08 -16.46 11.12
C ASN A 116 11.89 -17.12 9.75
N PHE A 117 11.94 -16.35 8.65
CA PHE A 117 11.84 -16.90 7.29
C PHE A 117 13.22 -17.08 6.62
N GLY A 118 14.31 -16.77 7.32
CA GLY A 118 15.68 -16.93 6.80
C GLY A 118 16.03 -15.92 5.72
N TYR A 119 15.37 -14.74 5.70
CA TYR A 119 15.73 -13.65 4.82
C TYR A 119 16.87 -12.82 5.40
N GLU A 120 17.72 -12.24 4.56
CA GLU A 120 18.76 -11.32 4.99
C GLU A 120 18.16 -9.97 5.39
N PHE A 121 18.19 -9.64 6.69
CA PHE A 121 17.70 -8.33 7.15
C PHE A 121 18.65 -7.19 6.79
N GLY A 122 19.95 -7.37 6.97
CA GLY A 122 20.96 -6.37 6.65
C GLY A 122 20.76 -5.05 7.39
N THR A 123 21.09 -3.95 6.72
CA THR A 123 20.89 -2.57 7.22
C THR A 123 19.75 -1.87 6.51
N ALA A 124 19.21 -0.78 7.08
CA ALA A 124 18.24 0.06 6.38
C ALA A 124 18.78 0.54 5.01
N GLY A 125 20.07 0.84 4.93
CA GLY A 125 20.73 1.26 3.69
C GLY A 125 20.81 0.16 2.64
N SER A 126 21.06 -1.10 3.03
CA SER A 126 21.08 -2.26 2.11
C SER A 126 19.67 -2.60 1.64
N ARG A 127 18.66 -2.59 2.52
CA ARG A 127 17.27 -2.83 2.14
C ARG A 127 16.73 -1.77 1.16
N LEU A 128 17.06 -0.49 1.35
CA LEU A 128 16.67 0.57 0.41
C LEU A 128 17.39 0.47 -0.94
N ARG A 129 18.63 -0.04 -0.96
CA ARG A 129 19.33 -0.32 -2.22
C ARG A 129 18.66 -1.48 -2.96
N LEU A 130 18.39 -2.58 -2.25
CA LEU A 130 17.66 -3.72 -2.80
C LEU A 130 16.28 -3.31 -3.33
N LEU A 131 15.53 -2.47 -2.60
CA LEU A 131 14.25 -1.94 -3.07
C LEU A 131 14.40 -1.19 -4.41
N SER A 132 15.43 -0.34 -4.54
CA SER A 132 15.71 0.40 -5.78
C SER A 132 16.00 -0.52 -6.97
N GLU A 133 16.82 -1.55 -6.75
CA GLU A 133 17.14 -2.55 -7.76
C GLU A 133 15.90 -3.37 -8.15
N ASN A 134 15.11 -3.77 -7.17
CA ASN A 134 13.88 -4.53 -7.37
C ASN A 134 12.80 -3.73 -8.11
N LEU A 135 12.62 -2.44 -7.81
CA LEU A 135 11.68 -1.58 -8.54
C LEU A 135 12.01 -1.49 -10.03
N ALA A 136 13.30 -1.35 -10.37
CA ALA A 136 13.75 -1.36 -11.77
C ALA A 136 13.43 -2.69 -12.47
N ARG A 137 13.67 -3.83 -11.80
CA ARG A 137 13.37 -5.17 -12.33
C ARG A 137 11.87 -5.41 -12.47
N ILE A 138 11.08 -5.05 -11.45
CA ILE A 138 9.60 -5.17 -11.48
C ILE A 138 9.05 -4.37 -12.66
N SER A 139 9.46 -3.10 -12.80
CA SER A 139 9.00 -2.24 -13.90
C SER A 139 9.37 -2.80 -15.28
N ALA A 140 10.58 -3.35 -15.42
CA ALA A 140 11.00 -3.99 -16.66
C ALA A 140 10.20 -5.29 -16.93
N ARG A 141 9.97 -6.13 -15.91
CA ARG A 141 9.24 -7.39 -16.02
C ARG A 141 7.76 -7.19 -16.39
N LEU A 142 7.10 -6.20 -15.80
CA LEU A 142 5.70 -5.88 -16.13
C LEU A 142 5.52 -5.45 -17.59
N LYS A 143 6.52 -4.81 -18.21
CA LYS A 143 6.47 -4.39 -19.62
C LYS A 143 6.57 -5.55 -20.61
N VAL A 144 7.21 -6.65 -20.24
CA VAL A 144 7.45 -7.82 -21.14
C VAL A 144 6.66 -9.05 -20.72
N GLY A 145 5.78 -8.92 -19.72
CA GLY A 145 4.92 -10.02 -19.24
C GLY A 145 4.01 -10.56 -20.36
N ASN A 146 3.79 -11.89 -20.38
CA ASN A 146 2.86 -12.51 -21.29
C ASN A 146 1.93 -13.47 -20.50
N PRO A 147 0.60 -13.18 -20.44
CA PRO A 147 -0.05 -12.01 -21.02
C PRO A 147 0.45 -10.69 -20.41
N ALA A 148 0.29 -9.58 -21.11
CA ALA A 148 0.58 -8.25 -20.54
C ALA A 148 -0.41 -7.95 -19.40
N PRO A 149 -0.07 -7.05 -18.42
CA PRO A 149 -1.06 -6.54 -17.47
C PRO A 149 -2.28 -5.96 -18.19
N THR A 150 -3.45 -6.01 -17.55
CA THR A 150 -4.70 -5.47 -18.15
C THR A 150 -4.68 -3.95 -18.28
N ARG A 151 -3.91 -3.30 -17.40
CA ARG A 151 -3.60 -1.86 -17.39
C ARG A 151 -2.19 -1.64 -16.89
N GLU A 152 -1.71 -0.39 -16.93
CA GLU A 152 -0.55 -0.01 -16.12
C GLU A 152 -0.89 -0.19 -14.63
N ILE A 153 -0.25 -1.16 -13.97
CA ILE A 153 -0.48 -1.44 -12.54
C ILE A 153 0.10 -0.29 -11.73
N PRO A 154 -0.71 0.46 -10.95
CA PRO A 154 -0.19 1.53 -10.11
C PRO A 154 0.79 0.99 -9.07
N ILE A 155 1.95 1.63 -8.95
CA ILE A 155 2.94 1.33 -7.92
C ILE A 155 2.74 2.31 -6.77
N LEU A 156 2.49 1.77 -5.57
CA LEU A 156 2.49 2.53 -4.33
C LEU A 156 3.82 2.27 -3.62
N ILE A 157 4.54 3.33 -3.25
CA ILE A 157 5.77 3.22 -2.45
C ILE A 157 5.51 3.76 -1.05
N GLY A 158 5.75 2.91 -0.04
CA GLY A 158 5.65 3.26 1.38
C GLY A 158 6.98 3.73 1.97
N GLY A 159 6.91 4.81 2.75
CA GLY A 159 8.03 5.34 3.52
C GLY A 159 8.35 6.81 3.24
N GLY A 160 9.04 7.44 4.20
CA GLY A 160 9.31 8.89 4.20
C GLY A 160 10.79 9.26 4.12
N GLY A 161 11.68 8.37 3.69
CA GLY A 161 13.12 8.62 3.61
C GLY A 161 13.50 9.60 2.49
N GLU A 162 13.97 10.78 2.85
CA GLU A 162 14.14 11.93 1.96
C GLU A 162 15.13 11.69 0.81
N LYS A 163 16.28 11.08 1.09
CA LYS A 163 17.37 10.93 0.11
C LYS A 163 17.20 9.76 -0.86
N LYS A 164 16.56 8.67 -0.42
CA LYS A 164 16.43 7.44 -1.21
C LYS A 164 14.98 7.11 -1.54
N THR A 165 14.11 7.08 -0.52
CA THR A 165 12.72 6.68 -0.75
C THR A 165 11.99 7.68 -1.64
N LEU A 166 12.07 8.99 -1.35
CA LEU A 166 11.42 10.00 -2.18
C LEU A 166 11.99 10.08 -3.61
N LYS A 167 13.28 9.75 -3.80
CA LYS A 167 13.85 9.59 -5.14
C LYS A 167 13.20 8.41 -5.89
N MET A 168 13.00 7.27 -5.22
CA MET A 168 12.30 6.12 -5.83
C MET A 168 10.83 6.44 -6.09
N VAL A 169 10.18 7.18 -5.19
CA VAL A 169 8.82 7.68 -5.40
C VAL A 169 8.74 8.52 -6.68
N ALA A 170 9.64 9.50 -6.86
CA ALA A 170 9.69 10.33 -8.06
C ALA A 170 9.91 9.52 -9.33
N GLN A 171 10.69 8.42 -9.26
CA GLN A 171 11.00 7.58 -10.43
C GLN A 171 9.91 6.59 -10.82
N TYR A 172 9.22 6.00 -9.83
CA TYR A 172 8.41 4.80 -10.07
C TYR A 172 6.98 4.89 -9.54
N ALA A 173 6.69 5.76 -8.54
CA ALA A 173 5.41 5.67 -7.84
C ALA A 173 4.29 6.40 -8.58
N HIS A 174 3.08 5.86 -8.46
CA HIS A 174 1.82 6.51 -8.75
C HIS A 174 1.14 7.00 -7.45
N ILE A 175 1.51 6.36 -6.33
CA ILE A 175 1.03 6.70 -4.99
C ILE A 175 2.23 6.70 -4.04
N TRP A 176 2.37 7.75 -3.25
CA TRP A 176 3.33 7.80 -2.15
C TRP A 176 2.57 7.75 -0.82
N HIS A 177 2.85 6.72 -0.01
CA HIS A 177 2.28 6.58 1.33
C HIS A 177 3.30 6.84 2.42
N SER A 178 2.95 7.67 3.40
CA SER A 178 3.77 7.91 4.59
C SER A 178 2.90 8.15 5.83
N PHE A 179 3.46 7.88 7.01
CA PHE A 179 2.86 8.24 8.30
C PHE A 179 3.27 9.66 8.73
N ALA A 180 3.33 10.59 7.78
CA ALA A 180 3.70 11.97 8.01
C ALA A 180 2.57 12.71 8.74
N ASP A 181 2.93 13.57 9.69
CA ASP A 181 2.06 14.66 10.13
C ASP A 181 1.96 15.76 9.05
N LEU A 182 1.14 16.77 9.28
CA LEU A 182 0.88 17.83 8.30
C LEU A 182 2.17 18.55 7.88
N ALA A 183 2.98 18.99 8.85
CA ALA A 183 4.23 19.71 8.58
C ALA A 183 5.25 18.85 7.83
N GLU A 184 5.32 17.58 8.16
CA GLU A 184 6.16 16.62 7.44
C GLU A 184 5.67 16.36 6.01
N LEU A 185 4.35 16.27 5.79
CA LEU A 185 3.76 16.08 4.46
C LEU A 185 4.12 17.26 3.55
N GLU A 186 3.93 18.49 4.01
CA GLU A 186 4.28 19.69 3.27
C GLU A 186 5.77 19.74 2.92
N ARG A 187 6.62 19.57 3.92
CA ARG A 187 8.07 19.60 3.75
C ARG A 187 8.58 18.51 2.81
N LYS A 188 8.11 17.28 2.98
CA LYS A 188 8.53 16.15 2.14
C LYS A 188 7.94 16.22 0.74
N SER A 189 6.79 16.83 0.54
CA SER A 189 6.25 17.12 -0.79
C SER A 189 7.17 18.09 -1.56
N GLY A 190 7.76 19.07 -0.89
CA GLY A 190 8.78 19.94 -1.49
C GLY A 190 10.03 19.16 -1.94
N ILE A 191 10.55 18.27 -1.08
CA ILE A 191 11.69 17.40 -1.42
C ILE A 191 11.34 16.45 -2.57
N LEU A 192 10.12 15.92 -2.61
CA LEU A 192 9.66 15.10 -3.72
C LEU A 192 9.64 15.89 -5.05
N ALA A 193 9.24 17.16 -5.03
CA ALA A 193 9.30 18.03 -6.20
C ALA A 193 10.73 18.22 -6.72
N GLU A 194 11.71 18.46 -5.83
CA GLU A 194 13.14 18.54 -6.19
C GLU A 194 13.66 17.23 -6.85
N HIS A 195 13.23 16.08 -6.33
CA HIS A 195 13.54 14.79 -6.95
C HIS A 195 12.86 14.64 -8.32
N GLY A 196 11.61 15.12 -8.46
CA GLY A 196 10.89 15.14 -9.74
C GLY A 196 11.66 15.90 -10.81
N GLU A 197 12.14 17.11 -10.50
CA GLU A 197 12.98 17.90 -11.39
C GLU A 197 14.26 17.13 -11.80
N THR A 198 14.91 16.46 -10.84
CA THR A 198 16.12 15.69 -11.07
C THR A 198 15.90 14.51 -12.04
N VAL A 199 14.73 13.86 -11.99
CA VAL A 199 14.40 12.69 -12.85
C VAL A 199 13.59 13.08 -14.08
N GLY A 200 13.22 14.34 -14.23
CA GLY A 200 12.44 14.85 -15.36
C GLY A 200 10.97 14.39 -15.38
N ARG A 201 10.35 14.25 -14.20
CA ARG A 201 8.95 13.82 -14.06
C ARG A 201 8.12 14.85 -13.29
N ASP A 202 6.92 15.11 -13.80
CA ASP A 202 5.92 15.86 -13.02
C ASP A 202 5.38 14.98 -11.88
N VAL A 203 5.78 15.31 -10.65
CA VAL A 203 5.35 14.58 -9.45
C VAL A 203 4.02 15.08 -8.89
N SER A 204 3.38 16.06 -9.50
CA SER A 204 2.02 16.51 -9.12
C SER A 204 0.99 15.43 -9.40
N GLU A 205 1.25 14.54 -10.36
CA GLU A 205 0.41 13.39 -10.69
C GLU A 205 0.47 12.25 -9.66
N ILE A 206 1.49 12.25 -8.76
CA ILE A 206 1.65 11.22 -7.72
C ILE A 206 0.67 11.52 -6.59
N ALA A 207 -0.27 10.61 -6.33
CA ALA A 207 -1.18 10.72 -5.19
C ALA A 207 -0.40 10.68 -3.85
N ARG A 208 -0.70 11.62 -2.94
CA ARG A 208 -0.15 11.60 -1.57
C ARG A 208 -1.12 10.89 -0.67
N SER A 209 -0.64 9.84 -0.04
CA SER A 209 -1.40 8.99 0.87
C SER A 209 -0.88 9.11 2.29
N VAL A 210 -1.79 9.34 3.24
CA VAL A 210 -1.49 9.41 4.68
C VAL A 210 -2.54 8.64 5.46
N ALA A 211 -2.26 8.36 6.74
CA ALA A 211 -3.27 7.83 7.64
C ALA A 211 -4.42 8.85 7.79
N TRP A 212 -5.63 8.36 7.99
CA TRP A 212 -6.80 9.20 8.24
C TRP A 212 -6.60 10.03 9.52
N PRO A 213 -6.63 11.37 9.43
CA PRO A 213 -6.33 12.22 10.58
C PRO A 213 -7.58 12.58 11.41
N GLY A 214 -8.76 12.10 11.00
CA GLY A 214 -10.05 12.52 11.55
C GLY A 214 -10.67 13.71 10.81
N VAL A 215 -11.99 13.87 10.97
CA VAL A 215 -12.79 14.88 10.24
C VAL A 215 -12.34 16.31 10.47
N ASP A 216 -11.85 16.62 11.67
CA ASP A 216 -11.50 17.99 12.09
C ASP A 216 -10.24 18.52 11.37
N THR A 217 -9.34 17.64 10.95
CA THR A 217 -8.04 18.01 10.38
C THR A 217 -7.84 17.52 8.94
N ALA A 218 -8.74 16.71 8.42
CA ALA A 218 -8.59 16.12 7.08
C ALA A 218 -8.47 17.16 5.97
N GLN A 219 -9.18 18.29 6.09
CA GLN A 219 -9.10 19.38 5.10
C GLN A 219 -7.71 20.00 5.04
N ASP A 220 -7.03 20.18 6.18
CA ASP A 220 -5.67 20.74 6.22
C ASP A 220 -4.69 19.83 5.43
N PHE A 221 -4.85 18.52 5.54
CA PHE A 221 -4.06 17.56 4.76
C PHE A 221 -4.36 17.60 3.26
N VAL A 222 -5.63 17.80 2.88
CA VAL A 222 -6.00 18.00 1.47
C VAL A 222 -5.39 19.27 0.91
N ASP A 223 -5.43 20.37 1.66
CA ASP A 223 -4.81 21.64 1.28
C ASP A 223 -3.28 21.51 1.14
N ALA A 224 -2.65 20.62 1.94
CA ALA A 224 -1.25 20.22 1.82
C ALA A 224 -0.98 19.19 0.68
N GLY A 225 -2.00 18.80 -0.07
CA GLY A 225 -1.89 17.96 -1.25
C GLY A 225 -2.16 16.46 -1.03
N ALA A 226 -2.67 16.04 0.12
CA ALA A 226 -3.14 14.67 0.32
C ALA A 226 -4.36 14.38 -0.54
N THR A 227 -4.37 13.22 -1.22
CA THR A 227 -5.46 12.79 -2.10
C THR A 227 -5.97 11.39 -1.78
N LEU A 228 -5.33 10.70 -0.85
CA LEU A 228 -5.72 9.38 -0.36
C LEU A 228 -5.50 9.30 1.15
N PHE A 229 -6.57 9.03 1.89
CA PHE A 229 -6.50 8.69 3.31
C PHE A 229 -6.66 7.19 3.52
N THR A 230 -5.92 6.63 4.49
CA THR A 230 -6.00 5.21 4.82
C THR A 230 -6.41 5.01 6.27
N VAL A 231 -7.42 4.19 6.50
CA VAL A 231 -7.90 3.80 7.83
C VAL A 231 -7.39 2.41 8.17
N GLY A 232 -6.70 2.23 9.28
CA GLY A 232 -6.27 0.92 9.76
C GLY A 232 -7.36 0.22 10.56
N VAL A 233 -7.73 -0.99 10.19
CA VAL A 233 -8.78 -1.77 10.87
C VAL A 233 -8.25 -3.14 11.25
N ASN A 234 -8.39 -3.48 12.54
CA ASN A 234 -7.84 -4.67 13.15
C ASN A 234 -8.93 -5.73 13.42
N GLY A 235 -8.54 -7.02 13.33
CA GLY A 235 -9.38 -8.13 13.75
C GLY A 235 -9.46 -8.30 15.28
N PRO A 236 -10.32 -9.21 15.76
CA PRO A 236 -11.20 -10.07 14.96
C PRO A 236 -12.48 -9.38 14.46
N ASP A 237 -12.90 -8.26 15.06
CA ASP A 237 -14.22 -7.67 14.81
C ASP A 237 -14.29 -6.84 13.53
N TYR A 238 -13.14 -6.31 13.08
CA TYR A 238 -13.06 -5.42 11.93
C TYR A 238 -14.13 -4.32 11.96
N ASP A 239 -14.05 -3.43 12.98
CA ASP A 239 -14.94 -2.29 13.10
C ASP A 239 -14.65 -1.26 11.99
N LEU A 240 -15.62 -1.04 11.13
CA LEU A 240 -15.52 -0.14 9.98
C LEU A 240 -16.10 1.27 10.25
N THR A 241 -16.34 1.62 11.51
CA THR A 241 -16.98 2.90 11.88
C THR A 241 -16.15 4.09 11.39
N GLU A 242 -14.86 4.12 11.70
CA GLU A 242 -13.95 5.21 11.27
C GLU A 242 -13.81 5.29 9.75
N MET A 243 -13.76 4.13 9.06
CA MET A 243 -13.74 4.10 7.59
C MET A 243 -15.01 4.73 7.00
N LYS A 244 -16.19 4.42 7.55
CA LYS A 244 -17.46 5.00 7.08
C LYS A 244 -17.54 6.50 7.34
N GLU A 245 -17.01 6.97 8.45
CA GLU A 245 -16.87 8.40 8.77
C GLU A 245 -15.99 9.09 7.72
N ALA A 246 -14.82 8.53 7.42
CA ALA A 246 -13.92 9.05 6.39
C ALA A 246 -14.59 9.11 5.00
N ILE A 247 -15.31 8.06 4.61
CA ILE A 247 -16.06 8.02 3.35
C ILE A 247 -17.14 9.12 3.32
N ALA A 248 -17.90 9.27 4.41
CA ALA A 248 -18.95 10.29 4.50
C ALA A 248 -18.36 11.69 4.37
N TRP A 249 -17.22 11.94 5.04
CA TRP A 249 -16.51 13.21 4.93
C TRP A 249 -16.02 13.45 3.49
N ALA A 250 -15.34 12.50 2.86
CA ALA A 250 -14.81 12.65 1.50
C ALA A 250 -15.91 12.91 0.45
N ARG A 251 -17.10 12.34 0.64
CA ARG A 251 -18.25 12.56 -0.24
C ARG A 251 -18.93 13.92 -0.03
N SER A 252 -18.64 14.62 1.06
CA SER A 252 -19.19 15.94 1.36
C SER A 252 -18.33 17.09 0.81
N GLN A 253 -17.12 16.77 0.29
CA GLN A 253 -16.22 17.74 -0.32
C GLN A 253 -16.52 17.90 -1.82
#